data_5792c45dfc610034e9d2bb73e79e87c5
#
_entry.id   5792c45dfc610034e9d2bb73e79e87c5
#
_cell.length_a   1.000
_cell.length_b   1.000
_cell.length_c   1.000
_cell.angle_alpha   90.00
_cell.angle_beta   90.00
_cell.angle_gamma   90.00
#
_symmetry.space_group_name_H-M   'P 1'
#
loop_
_entity.id
_entity.type
_entity.pdbx_description
1 polymer ?
#
loop_
_entity_poly.entity_id
_entity_poly.type
_entity_poly.pdbx_seq_one_letter_code
_entity_poly.pdbx_strand_id
1 'polypeptide(L)'
;MLFTSGDWYVDTEKEITYPLVTWMAEQFASLKDATIEINQVDLGDEFAYGFCQVDEDNEFLIHIHNRLNIEEYVTTLIHELIHVKQTLEGMLGHDEREDEAYSKELPLSNQFWDSRQTVH
;
A
#
# COMPACT_ATOMS: atom_id res chain seq x y z
N MET A 1 -13.26 1.06 1.97
CA MET A 1 -13.50 -0.40 2.06
C MET A 1 -12.32 -1.15 1.46
N LEU A 2 -11.89 -2.21 2.10
CA LEU A 2 -10.71 -2.98 1.68
C LEU A 2 -11.10 -4.38 1.23
N PHE A 3 -10.58 -4.80 0.08
CA PHE A 3 -10.70 -6.16 -0.44
C PHE A 3 -9.33 -6.73 -0.73
N THR A 4 -9.19 -8.05 -0.63
CA THR A 4 -7.96 -8.76 -1.00
C THR A 4 -8.29 -9.83 -2.02
N SER A 5 -7.37 -10.06 -2.96
CA SER A 5 -7.52 -11.06 -4.01
C SER A 5 -6.15 -11.58 -4.46
N GLY A 6 -6.15 -12.60 -5.30
CA GLY A 6 -4.93 -13.14 -5.89
C GLY A 6 -4.35 -14.32 -5.11
N ASP A 7 -3.08 -14.60 -5.39
CA ASP A 7 -2.37 -15.78 -4.87
C ASP A 7 -1.46 -15.39 -3.71
N TRP A 8 -1.97 -15.54 -2.50
CA TRP A 8 -1.26 -15.20 -1.27
C TRP A 8 -0.47 -16.41 -0.78
N TYR A 9 0.85 -16.34 -0.88
CA TYR A 9 1.73 -17.41 -0.44
C TYR A 9 2.14 -17.29 1.03
N VAL A 10 2.01 -16.11 1.62
CA VAL A 10 2.44 -15.85 3.00
C VAL A 10 1.26 -15.34 3.81
N ASP A 11 0.80 -16.15 4.77
CA ASP A 11 -0.37 -15.80 5.59
C ASP A 11 -0.16 -14.52 6.39
N THR A 12 1.07 -14.29 6.90
CA THR A 12 1.37 -13.08 7.67
C THR A 12 1.21 -11.81 6.84
N GLU A 13 1.51 -11.86 5.54
CA GLU A 13 1.29 -10.72 4.65
C GLU A 13 -0.20 -10.42 4.51
N LYS A 14 -1.00 -11.47 4.35
CA LYS A 14 -2.45 -11.30 4.26
C LYS A 14 -3.02 -10.75 5.57
N GLU A 15 -2.57 -11.28 6.69
CA GLU A 15 -3.04 -10.87 8.02
C GLU A 15 -2.67 -9.43 8.36
N ILE A 16 -1.50 -8.95 7.94
CA ILE A 16 -1.04 -7.60 8.26
C ILE A 16 -1.67 -6.53 7.35
N THR A 17 -2.25 -6.94 6.23
CA THR A 17 -2.79 -6.00 5.22
C THR A 17 -3.88 -5.11 5.81
N TYR A 18 -4.87 -5.69 6.48
CA TYR A 18 -5.96 -4.90 7.05
C TYR A 18 -5.47 -3.92 8.13
N PRO A 19 -4.67 -4.36 9.12
CA PRO A 19 -4.11 -3.42 10.09
C PRO A 19 -3.27 -2.31 9.46
N LEU A 20 -2.50 -2.61 8.41
CA LEU A 20 -1.67 -1.60 7.74
C LEU A 20 -2.53 -0.55 7.03
N VAL A 21 -3.53 -0.98 6.28
CA VAL A 21 -4.40 -0.04 5.57
C VAL A 21 -5.18 0.82 6.57
N THR A 22 -5.66 0.23 7.66
CA THR A 22 -6.35 0.96 8.72
C THR A 22 -5.42 2.00 9.36
N TRP A 23 -4.18 1.61 9.67
CA TRP A 23 -3.20 2.52 10.23
C TRP A 23 -2.87 3.67 9.28
N MET A 24 -2.71 3.38 7.99
CA MET A 24 -2.46 4.41 6.98
C MET A 24 -3.64 5.38 6.87
N ALA A 25 -4.87 4.90 6.98
CA ALA A 25 -6.06 5.74 6.95
C ALA A 25 -6.14 6.66 8.19
N GLU A 26 -5.56 6.25 9.30
CA GLU A 26 -5.44 7.12 10.48
C GLU A 26 -4.41 8.23 10.24
N GLN A 27 -3.34 7.96 9.50
CA GLN A 27 -2.32 8.95 9.15
C GLN A 27 -2.80 9.90 8.07
N PHE A 28 -3.55 9.39 7.09
CA PHE A 28 -4.02 10.13 5.92
C PHE A 28 -5.52 9.94 5.75
N ALA A 29 -6.29 10.89 6.27
CA ALA A 29 -7.75 10.76 6.34
C ALA A 29 -8.42 10.59 4.98
N SER A 30 -7.81 11.08 3.89
CA SER A 30 -8.34 10.90 2.54
C SER A 30 -8.54 9.43 2.16
N LEU A 31 -7.75 8.52 2.75
CA LEU A 31 -7.87 7.10 2.45
C LEU A 31 -9.15 6.46 2.99
N LYS A 32 -9.82 7.10 3.95
CA LYS A 32 -11.01 6.53 4.58
C LYS A 32 -12.16 6.32 3.62
N ASP A 33 -12.27 7.17 2.60
CA ASP A 33 -13.37 7.12 1.64
C ASP A 33 -13.05 6.29 0.40
N ALA A 34 -11.83 5.75 0.32
CA ALA A 34 -11.42 4.96 -0.84
C ALA A 34 -11.87 3.51 -0.72
N THR A 35 -12.20 2.92 -1.85
CA THR A 35 -12.35 1.47 -1.99
C THR A 35 -11.06 0.94 -2.59
N ILE A 36 -10.38 0.06 -1.86
CA ILE A 36 -9.06 -0.44 -2.24
C ILE A 36 -9.12 -1.96 -2.31
N GLU A 37 -8.73 -2.50 -3.46
CA GLU A 37 -8.49 -3.93 -3.61
C GLU A 37 -6.99 -4.16 -3.71
N ILE A 38 -6.47 -5.09 -2.91
CA ILE A 38 -5.06 -5.47 -2.94
C ILE A 38 -4.97 -6.87 -3.53
N ASN A 39 -4.34 -6.95 -4.71
CA ASN A 39 -4.20 -8.18 -5.46
C ASN A 39 -2.74 -8.63 -5.43
N GLN A 40 -2.47 -9.77 -4.79
CA GLN A 40 -1.13 -10.36 -4.80
C GLN A 40 -1.01 -11.31 -5.97
N VAL A 41 -0.05 -11.03 -6.85
CA VAL A 41 0.18 -11.83 -8.06
C VAL A 41 1.67 -11.91 -8.35
N ASP A 42 2.06 -12.84 -9.21
CA ASP A 42 3.43 -12.92 -9.70
C ASP A 42 3.61 -11.85 -10.78
N LEU A 43 4.37 -10.80 -10.47
CA LEU A 43 4.65 -9.71 -11.40
C LEU A 43 5.88 -9.97 -12.28
N GLY A 44 6.61 -11.06 -12.01
CA GLY A 44 7.81 -11.38 -12.76
C GLY A 44 8.90 -10.33 -12.55
N ASP A 45 9.79 -10.20 -13.55
CA ASP A 45 10.93 -9.30 -13.48
C ASP A 45 10.67 -7.93 -14.15
N GLU A 46 9.51 -7.76 -14.77
CA GLU A 46 9.23 -6.56 -15.57
C GLU A 46 8.76 -5.36 -14.75
N PHE A 47 8.16 -5.63 -13.59
CA PHE A 47 7.68 -4.58 -12.71
C PHE A 47 8.51 -4.60 -11.45
N ALA A 48 8.57 -3.46 -10.77
CA ALA A 48 9.19 -3.39 -9.45
C ALA A 48 8.42 -4.34 -8.51
N TYR A 49 8.05 -3.91 -7.32
CA TYR A 49 7.34 -4.78 -6.39
C TYR A 49 5.83 -4.60 -6.44
N GLY A 50 5.35 -3.54 -7.07
CA GLY A 50 3.92 -3.31 -7.17
C GLY A 50 3.58 -2.08 -8.00
N PHE A 51 2.28 -1.90 -8.24
CA PHE A 51 1.76 -0.71 -8.90
C PHE A 51 0.29 -0.50 -8.51
N CYS A 52 -0.18 0.72 -8.69
CA CYS A 52 -1.55 1.12 -8.36
C CYS A 52 -2.29 1.49 -9.64
N GLN A 53 -3.51 0.99 -9.77
CA GLN A 53 -4.40 1.28 -10.88
C GLN A 53 -5.66 1.95 -10.36
N VAL A 54 -6.09 3.03 -11.01
CA VAL A 54 -7.34 3.70 -10.68
C VAL A 54 -8.43 3.11 -11.58
N ASP A 55 -9.43 2.48 -10.99
CA ASP A 55 -10.53 1.87 -11.76
C ASP A 55 -11.66 2.86 -11.99
N GLU A 56 -12.16 3.48 -10.92
CA GLU A 56 -13.21 4.51 -10.98
C GLU A 56 -12.94 5.54 -9.89
N ASP A 57 -13.82 6.53 -9.77
CA ASP A 57 -13.70 7.53 -8.71
C ASP A 57 -13.65 6.85 -7.34
N ASN A 58 -12.59 7.09 -6.60
CA ASN A 58 -12.36 6.52 -5.27
C ASN A 58 -12.21 5.00 -5.23
N GLU A 59 -12.03 4.34 -6.38
CA GLU A 59 -11.80 2.90 -6.45
C GLU A 59 -10.40 2.62 -7.01
N PHE A 60 -9.62 1.83 -6.28
CA PHE A 60 -8.22 1.57 -6.59
C PHE A 60 -7.91 0.10 -6.53
N LEU A 61 -7.09 -0.37 -7.49
CA LEU A 61 -6.55 -1.72 -7.48
C LEU A 61 -5.04 -1.64 -7.34
N ILE A 62 -4.52 -2.24 -6.26
CA ILE A 62 -3.08 -2.29 -6.01
C ILE A 62 -2.62 -3.71 -6.29
N HIS A 63 -1.63 -3.84 -7.18
CA HIS A 63 -0.98 -5.11 -7.47
C HIS A 63 0.34 -5.16 -6.72
N ILE A 64 0.58 -6.24 -5.97
CA ILE A 64 1.85 -6.43 -5.25
C ILE A 64 2.38 -7.82 -5.58
N HIS A 65 3.68 -7.88 -5.85
CA HIS A 65 4.36 -9.13 -6.14
C HIS A 65 4.23 -10.10 -4.96
N ASN A 66 3.95 -11.36 -5.23
CA ASN A 66 3.63 -12.34 -4.20
C ASN A 66 4.84 -13.10 -3.65
N ARG A 67 6.07 -12.67 -3.97
CA ARG A 67 7.31 -13.29 -3.51
C ARG A 67 8.20 -12.34 -2.72
N LEU A 68 7.61 -11.35 -2.09
CA LEU A 68 8.31 -10.42 -1.21
C LEU A 68 8.38 -10.99 0.20
N ASN A 69 9.40 -10.58 0.97
CA ASN A 69 9.35 -10.81 2.41
C ASN A 69 8.38 -9.80 3.05
N ILE A 70 8.08 -9.98 4.34
CA ILE A 70 7.07 -9.15 5.02
C ILE A 70 7.46 -7.67 5.07
N GLU A 71 8.73 -7.38 5.24
CA GLU A 71 9.22 -5.99 5.28
C GLU A 71 9.09 -5.31 3.92
N GLU A 72 9.47 -6.00 2.86
CA GLU A 72 9.30 -5.52 1.49
C GLU A 72 7.82 -5.35 1.15
N TYR A 73 6.98 -6.28 1.57
CA TYR A 73 5.54 -6.20 1.35
C TYR A 73 4.95 -4.95 2.00
N VAL A 74 5.25 -4.71 3.27
CA VAL A 74 4.75 -3.54 4.00
C VAL A 74 5.22 -2.24 3.35
N THR A 75 6.51 -2.14 3.03
CA THR A 75 7.07 -0.94 2.40
C THR A 75 6.43 -0.68 1.04
N THR A 76 6.24 -1.73 0.24
CA THR A 76 5.62 -1.63 -1.09
C THR A 76 4.16 -1.19 -0.97
N LEU A 77 3.41 -1.79 -0.06
CA LEU A 77 2.00 -1.42 0.13
C LEU A 77 1.88 0.04 0.59
N ILE A 78 2.74 0.48 1.50
CA ILE A 78 2.75 1.89 1.92
C ILE A 78 3.02 2.81 0.73
N HIS A 79 4.00 2.47 -0.11
CA HIS A 79 4.32 3.25 -1.32
C HIS A 79 3.09 3.40 -2.21
N GLU A 80 2.38 2.30 -2.47
CA GLU A 80 1.18 2.34 -3.32
C GLU A 80 0.02 3.08 -2.65
N LEU A 81 -0.15 2.96 -1.34
CA LEU A 81 -1.17 3.70 -0.61
C LEU A 81 -0.91 5.21 -0.63
N ILE A 82 0.36 5.63 -0.66
CA ILE A 82 0.70 7.04 -0.86
C ILE A 82 0.22 7.50 -2.23
N HIS A 83 0.37 6.69 -3.27
CA HIS A 83 -0.16 7.03 -4.60
C HIS A 83 -1.69 7.15 -4.60
N VAL A 84 -2.39 6.29 -3.87
CA VAL A 84 -3.85 6.42 -3.69
C VAL A 84 -4.19 7.77 -3.07
N LYS A 85 -3.51 8.11 -1.98
CA LYS A 85 -3.68 9.39 -1.31
C LYS A 85 -3.47 10.56 -2.26
N GLN A 86 -2.39 10.52 -3.04
CA GLN A 86 -2.05 11.59 -3.99
C GLN A 86 -3.16 11.76 -5.04
N THR A 87 -3.67 10.66 -5.56
CA THR A 87 -4.75 10.70 -6.55
C THR A 87 -6.02 11.31 -5.94
N LEU A 88 -6.37 10.90 -4.73
CA LEU A 88 -7.55 11.42 -4.04
C LEU A 88 -7.43 12.92 -3.74
N GLU A 89 -6.22 13.41 -3.51
CA GLU A 89 -5.95 14.83 -3.23
C GLU A 89 -5.71 15.65 -4.49
N GLY A 90 -5.78 15.01 -5.67
CA GLY A 90 -5.60 15.71 -6.93
C GLY A 90 -4.16 16.10 -7.25
N MET A 91 -3.18 15.45 -6.62
CA MET A 91 -1.78 15.72 -6.86
C MET A 91 -1.37 15.23 -8.26
N LEU A 92 -0.90 16.14 -9.09
CA LEU A 92 -0.41 15.85 -10.44
C LEU A 92 1.12 15.98 -10.46
N GLY A 93 1.74 15.43 -11.49
CA GLY A 93 3.20 15.50 -11.59
C GLY A 93 3.84 14.19 -11.16
N HIS A 94 4.32 13.43 -12.15
CA HIS A 94 4.87 12.10 -11.92
C HIS A 94 6.07 12.13 -10.98
N ASP A 95 7.01 13.05 -11.19
CA ASP A 95 8.26 13.10 -10.41
C ASP A 95 8.00 13.48 -8.95
N GLU A 96 7.12 14.45 -8.71
CA GLU A 96 6.77 14.87 -7.35
C GLU A 96 6.05 13.75 -6.60
N ARG A 97 5.20 13.00 -7.27
CA ARG A 97 4.47 11.88 -6.67
C ARG A 97 5.44 10.76 -6.27
N GLU A 98 6.37 10.42 -7.14
CA GLU A 98 7.37 9.40 -6.85
C GLU A 98 8.33 9.85 -5.74
N ASP A 99 8.78 11.10 -5.78
CA ASP A 99 9.66 11.65 -4.74
C ASP A 99 9.01 11.58 -3.36
N GLU A 100 7.74 11.94 -3.25
CA GLU A 100 7.01 11.85 -1.99
C GLU A 100 6.90 10.41 -1.52
N ALA A 101 6.50 9.50 -2.42
CA ALA A 101 6.32 8.11 -2.07
C ALA A 101 7.63 7.46 -1.60
N TYR A 102 8.72 7.68 -2.33
CA TYR A 102 10.03 7.14 -1.95
C TYR A 102 10.57 7.76 -0.66
N SER A 103 10.32 9.04 -0.42
CA SER A 103 10.81 9.69 0.79
C SER A 103 10.04 9.27 2.05
N LYS A 104 8.80 8.84 1.92
CA LYS A 104 7.92 8.51 3.05
C LYS A 104 7.79 7.03 3.34
N GLU A 105 8.08 6.16 2.38
CA GLU A 105 7.81 4.72 2.54
C GLU A 105 8.57 4.10 3.71
N LEU A 106 9.87 4.37 3.86
CA LEU A 106 10.64 3.81 4.96
C LEU A 106 10.29 4.43 6.32
N PRO A 107 10.21 5.77 6.46
CA PRO A 107 9.77 6.35 7.73
C PRO A 107 8.40 5.84 8.18
N LEU A 108 7.45 5.74 7.27
CA LEU A 108 6.11 5.24 7.61
C LEU A 108 6.13 3.76 7.95
N SER A 109 6.92 2.96 7.23
CA SER A 109 7.08 1.54 7.53
C SER A 109 7.63 1.36 8.95
N ASN A 110 8.66 2.13 9.31
CA ASN A 110 9.23 2.08 10.65
C ASN A 110 8.22 2.48 11.73
N GLN A 111 7.44 3.54 11.47
CA GLN A 111 6.39 3.97 12.39
C GLN A 111 5.30 2.92 12.57
N PHE A 112 4.91 2.25 11.49
CA PHE A 112 3.93 1.19 11.56
C PHE A 112 4.41 0.03 12.43
N TRP A 113 5.65 -0.44 12.17
CA TRP A 113 6.22 -1.53 12.97
C TRP A 113 6.36 -1.14 14.44
N ASP A 114 6.80 0.08 14.72
CA ASP A 114 6.92 0.59 16.09
C ASP A 114 5.56 0.62 16.79
N SER A 115 4.50 1.02 16.07
CA SER A 115 3.15 1.07 16.65
C SER A 115 2.66 -0.32 17.06
N ARG A 116 3.06 -1.36 16.35
CA ARG A 116 2.69 -2.73 16.67
C ARG A 116 3.47 -3.29 17.86
N GLN A 117 4.67 -2.79 18.12
CA GLN A 117 5.51 -3.25 19.23
C GLN A 117 5.11 -2.63 20.56
N THR A 118 4.41 -1.52 20.55
CA THR A 118 4.00 -0.81 21.78
C THR A 118 2.69 -1.34 22.36
N VAL A 119 2.04 -2.29 21.73
CA VAL A 119 0.78 -2.89 22.20
C VAL A 119 1.12 -4.02 23.16
N HIS A 120 0.91 -3.81 24.41
CA HIS A 120 1.12 -4.81 25.44
C HIS A 120 -0.14 -5.02 26.25
#